data_9789270e36d7b47357401ca2c58ed18a
#
_entry.id   9789270e36d7b47357401ca2c58ed18a
#
_cell.length_a   1.000
_cell.length_b   1.000
_cell.length_c   1.000
_cell.angle_alpha   90.00
_cell.angle_beta   90.00
_cell.angle_gamma   90.00
#
_symmetry.space_group_name_H-M   'P 1'
#
loop_
_entity.id
_entity.type
_entity.pdbx_description
1 polymer ?
#
loop_
_entity_poly.entity_id
_entity_poly.type
_entity_poly.pdbx_seq_one_letter_code
_entity_poly.pdbx_strand_id
1 'polypeptide(L)' 'MTDRLEGPRRQEALNNLPDWQLRTDRDAIVRSFTFKDFNRAFTFMTQIALKAEAMNHHPEWSNVYNRIEIILTSHD' A
#
# COMPACT_ATOMS: atom_id res chain seq x y z
N MET A 1 5.61 3.27 10.33
CA MET A 1 6.17 1.94 10.50
C MET A 1 7.58 2.01 11.05
N THR A 2 7.82 1.33 12.11
CA THR A 2 9.09 1.45 12.79
C THR A 2 10.02 0.28 12.53
N ASP A 3 9.46 -0.90 12.33
CA ASP A 3 10.24 -2.10 12.17
C ASP A 3 10.09 -2.69 10.79
N ARG A 4 11.19 -3.20 10.30
CA ARG A 4 11.20 -3.90 9.04
C ARG A 4 10.77 -5.34 9.25
N LEU A 5 9.82 -5.79 8.46
CA LEU A 5 9.40 -7.18 8.49
C LEU A 5 10.30 -8.01 7.58
N GLU A 6 10.80 -9.13 8.11
CA GLU A 6 11.70 -9.98 7.35
C GLU A 6 11.41 -11.44 7.60
N GLY A 7 11.68 -12.27 6.58
CA GLY A 7 11.59 -13.70 6.71
C GLY A 7 10.22 -14.21 7.13
N PRO A 8 10.19 -15.12 8.11
CA PRO A 8 8.91 -15.70 8.54
C PRO A 8 7.90 -14.69 9.05
N ARG A 9 8.38 -13.62 9.68
CA ARG A 9 7.48 -12.58 10.18
C ARG A 9 6.78 -11.86 9.06
N ARG A 10 7.49 -11.61 7.97
CA ARG A 10 6.90 -10.99 6.79
C ARG A 10 5.82 -11.87 6.20
N GLN A 11 6.11 -13.16 6.06
CA GLN A 11 5.15 -14.09 5.49
C GLN A 11 3.91 -14.21 6.38
N GLU A 12 4.11 -14.23 7.68
CA GLU A 12 3.01 -14.28 8.61
C GLU A 12 2.13 -13.05 8.51
N ALA A 13 2.74 -11.87 8.41
CA ALA A 13 1.99 -10.64 8.26
C ALA A 13 1.18 -10.66 6.96
N LEU A 14 1.75 -11.17 5.88
CA LEU A 14 1.05 -11.26 4.60
C LEU A 14 -0.11 -12.23 4.66
N ASN A 15 -0.01 -13.30 5.43
CA ASN A 15 -1.11 -14.24 5.59
C ASN A 15 -2.33 -13.58 6.23
N ASN A 16 -2.11 -12.52 7.00
CA ASN A 16 -3.19 -11.75 7.59
C ASN A 16 -3.66 -10.61 6.72
N LEU A 17 -3.04 -10.44 5.54
CA LEU A 17 -3.37 -9.39 4.59
C LEU A 17 -3.47 -10.01 3.20
N PRO A 18 -4.50 -10.82 2.96
CA PRO A 18 -4.54 -11.66 1.75
C PRO A 18 -4.55 -10.89 0.44
N ASP A 19 -4.96 -9.63 0.46
CA ASP A 19 -5.00 -8.83 -0.76
C ASP A 19 -3.68 -8.15 -1.07
N TRP A 20 -2.71 -8.24 -0.18
CA TRP A 20 -1.39 -7.66 -0.37
C TRP A 20 -0.41 -8.74 -0.81
N GLN A 21 0.49 -8.39 -1.71
CA GLN A 21 1.46 -9.32 -2.27
C GLN A 21 2.87 -8.79 -2.11
N LEU A 22 3.81 -9.71 -1.91
CA LEU A 22 5.23 -9.34 -1.87
C LEU A 22 5.72 -8.98 -3.27
N ARG A 23 6.50 -7.91 -3.33
CA ARG A 23 7.28 -7.62 -4.53
C ARG A 23 8.48 -8.56 -4.57
N THR A 24 8.85 -9.00 -5.76
CA THR A 24 10.01 -9.86 -5.92
C THR A 24 11.28 -9.07 -6.20
N ASP A 25 11.12 -7.81 -6.57
CA ASP A 25 12.24 -6.96 -6.98
C ASP A 25 12.69 -6.00 -5.89
N ARG A 26 11.97 -5.92 -4.80
CA ARG A 26 12.34 -5.03 -3.71
C ARG A 26 11.60 -5.44 -2.44
N ASP A 27 12.06 -4.86 -1.32
CA ASP A 27 11.49 -5.16 0.00
C ASP A 27 10.21 -4.35 0.22
N ALA A 28 9.14 -4.80 -0.39
CA ALA A 28 7.88 -4.07 -0.40
C ALA A 28 6.71 -5.02 -0.58
N ILE A 29 5.52 -4.53 -0.21
CA ILE A 29 4.27 -5.21 -0.53
C ILE A 29 3.44 -4.29 -1.41
N VAL A 30 2.57 -4.87 -2.21
CA VAL A 30 1.78 -4.12 -3.18
C VAL A 30 0.34 -4.58 -3.14
N ARG A 31 -0.57 -3.65 -3.33
CA ARG A 31 -1.97 -3.97 -3.48
C ARG A 31 -2.61 -3.04 -4.51
N SER A 32 -3.49 -3.62 -5.33
CA SER A 32 -4.25 -2.88 -6.33
C SER A 32 -5.70 -2.77 -5.88
N PHE A 33 -6.28 -1.61 -6.14
CA PHE A 33 -7.68 -1.33 -5.80
C PHE A 33 -8.40 -0.89 -7.06
N THR A 34 -9.63 -1.37 -7.23
CA THR A 34 -10.47 -0.93 -8.34
C THR A 34 -11.77 -0.37 -7.76
N PHE A 35 -12.12 0.82 -8.20
CA PHE A 35 -13.32 1.51 -7.72
C PHE A 35 -14.32 1.63 -8.86
N LYS A 36 -15.49 2.15 -8.55
CA LYS A 36 -16.54 2.31 -9.55
C LYS A 36 -16.17 3.38 -10.59
N ASP A 37 -15.51 4.44 -10.13
CA ASP A 37 -15.15 5.56 -11.00
C ASP A 37 -13.95 6.30 -10.44
N PHE A 38 -13.49 7.30 -11.18
CA PHE A 38 -12.34 8.09 -10.77
C PHE A 38 -12.62 8.88 -9.48
N ASN A 39 -13.82 9.39 -9.33
CA ASN A 39 -14.16 10.16 -8.15
C ASN A 39 -13.95 9.35 -6.88
N ARG A 40 -14.41 8.11 -6.87
CA ARG A 40 -14.24 7.24 -5.72
C ARG A 40 -12.78 6.85 -5.49
N ALA A 41 -12.07 6.63 -6.57
CA ALA A 41 -10.65 6.32 -6.47
C ALA A 41 -9.89 7.50 -5.85
N PHE A 42 -10.15 8.70 -6.35
CA PHE A 42 -9.46 9.89 -5.87
C PHE A 42 -9.84 10.22 -4.43
N THR A 43 -11.10 10.01 -4.07
CA THR A 43 -11.55 10.20 -2.68
C THR A 43 -10.78 9.27 -1.75
N PHE A 44 -10.61 8.02 -2.15
CA PHE A 44 -9.83 7.06 -1.38
C PHE A 44 -8.38 7.53 -1.24
N MET A 45 -7.78 7.97 -2.34
CA MET A 45 -6.40 8.48 -2.29
C MET A 45 -6.27 9.66 -1.35
N THR A 46 -7.25 10.56 -1.38
CA THR A 46 -7.22 11.73 -0.51
C THR A 46 -7.21 11.31 0.96
N GLN A 47 -8.05 10.36 1.32
CA GLN A 47 -8.11 9.88 2.70
C GLN A 47 -6.81 9.21 3.12
N ILE A 48 -6.22 8.41 2.22
CA ILE A 48 -4.94 7.76 2.50
C ILE A 48 -3.83 8.80 2.62
N ALA A 49 -3.85 9.81 1.76
CA ALA A 49 -2.83 10.86 1.80
C ALA A 49 -2.82 11.60 3.13
N LEU A 50 -4.00 11.93 3.64
CA LEU A 50 -4.09 12.62 4.92
C LEU A 50 -3.56 11.75 6.06
N LYS A 51 -3.89 10.48 6.04
CA LYS A 51 -3.39 9.54 7.05
C LYS A 51 -1.89 9.35 6.95
N ALA A 52 -1.39 9.18 5.73
CA ALA A 52 0.03 8.95 5.51
C ALA A 52 0.84 10.15 6.00
N GLU A 53 0.35 11.34 5.74
CA GLU A 53 1.04 12.56 6.20
C GLU A 53 1.05 12.63 7.73
N ALA A 54 -0.09 12.31 8.35
CA ALA A 54 -0.18 12.35 9.81
C ALA A 54 0.77 11.35 10.46
N MET A 55 0.96 10.19 9.82
CA MET A 55 1.83 9.14 10.32
C MET A 55 3.27 9.29 9.86
N ASN A 56 3.54 10.26 9.01
CA ASN A 56 4.84 10.46 8.40
C ASN A 56 5.33 9.18 7.70
N HIS A 57 4.43 8.53 7.01
CA HIS A 57 4.73 7.29 6.32
C HIS A 57 4.04 7.32 4.96
N HIS A 58 4.80 7.68 3.93
CA HIS A 58 4.25 8.01 2.61
C HIS A 58 4.31 6.81 1.67
N PRO A 59 3.21 6.47 1.00
CA PRO A 59 3.20 5.36 0.06
C PRO A 59 3.80 5.76 -1.28
N GLU A 60 4.25 4.74 -2.01
CA GLU A 60 4.48 4.89 -3.44
C GLU A 60 3.21 4.39 -4.10
N TRP A 61 2.64 5.17 -4.99
CA TRP A 61 1.39 4.77 -5.57
C TRP A 61 1.20 5.36 -6.96
N SER A 62 0.25 4.78 -7.69
CA SER A 62 -0.14 5.27 -8.99
C SER A 62 -1.65 5.17 -9.14
N ASN A 63 -2.19 5.98 -10.02
CA ASN A 63 -3.62 6.00 -10.28
C ASN A 63 -3.86 6.10 -11.77
N VAL A 64 -4.70 5.22 -12.29
CA VAL A 64 -5.17 5.28 -13.66
C VAL A 64 -6.68 5.14 -13.60
N TYR A 65 -7.39 6.23 -13.84
CA TYR A 65 -8.85 6.29 -13.81
C TYR A 65 -9.40 5.74 -12.48
N ASN A 66 -9.99 4.56 -12.50
CA ASN A 66 -10.63 3.97 -11.30
C ASN A 66 -9.72 2.98 -10.58
N ARG A 67 -8.46 2.88 -10.99
CA ARG A 67 -7.53 1.90 -10.42
C ARG A 67 -6.40 2.60 -9.68
N ILE A 68 -6.06 2.04 -8.55
CA ILE A 68 -4.96 2.55 -7.71
C ILE A 68 -4.07 1.38 -7.36
N GLU A 69 -2.76 1.58 -7.48
CA GLU A 69 -1.80 0.61 -6.98
C GLU A 69 -0.99 1.27 -5.87
N ILE A 70 -0.91 0.61 -4.74
CA ILE A 70 -0.17 1.12 -3.59
C ILE A 70 0.98 0.18 -3.28
N ILE A 71 2.16 0.73 -3.10
CA ILE A 71 3.36 -0.01 -2.71
C ILE A 71 3.81 0.52 -1.35
N LEU A 72 3.96 -0.37 -0.39
CA LEU A 72 4.43 -0.02 0.94
C LEU A 72 5.78 -0.67 1.18
N THR A 73 6.74 0.13 1.62
CA THR A 73 8.06 -0.36 1.98
C THR A 73 8.21 -0.34 3.49
N SER A 74 9.18 -1.08 4.00
CA SER A 74 9.43 -1.11 5.43
C SER A 74 10.17 0.14 5.92
N HIS A 75 10.59 0.99 5.01
CA HIS A 75 11.19 2.27 5.36
C HIS A 75 10.75 3.31 4.36
N ASP A 76 10.67 4.51 4.82
CA ASP A 76 10.13 5.62 4.07
C ASP A 76 11.23 6.34 3.31
#